data_659a67e0cfcbf800b62fbccda952e68c
#
_entry.id   659a67e0cfcbf800b62fbccda952e68c
#
_cell.length_a   1.000
_cell.length_b   1.000
_cell.length_c   1.000
_cell.angle_alpha   90.00
_cell.angle_beta   90.00
_cell.angle_gamma   90.00
#
_symmetry.space_group_name_H-M   'P 1'
#
loop_
_entity.id
_entity.type
_entity.pdbx_description
1 polymer ?
#
loop_
_entity_poly.entity_id
_entity_poly.type
_entity_poly.pdbx_seq_one_letter_code
_entity_poly.pdbx_strand_id
1 'polypeptide(L)'
;MRKKWVSISIITALLSTGALAQNKEPTRYDRALAAGYKAQFICSGLWNGGKSLANIKTDELTGIYSRIAAIVPLLNEEVDETERQVRVRFADDAPPRLAIWNRKTGCTSMPIGFEAVKTGGQVKLAEAFDQRLWPMGDASATATKPPSPTLIEISDKAFDGRSYGPGSKTSAVLIIHQGKIVSERYRSGHDLHTGQRTWSVAKSIAGTLVGHAVQNGMADVHAPNRIPQWQKFADGRAAITIDQLLRMSSGLFSDTAGNRTDPIYMGGTSISERTTSWPLLYAPGSRFRYANNDTMLAILAVQAQYRQNSKLDKSTAGQDDFRPYDFFQKLGMTRTYAETDWQDNYVLSSQVWTTARDLGRLGMLYLNNGIWNGEQLIPENWREYVSIPSGPQPKGRNFGYGASFWLMNQSEGIPADTFAGFGNRGQYLVIIPSMDIVIIRRGYDTRTTRFDIEALTKAIVAEFKS
;
A
#
# COMPACT_ATOMS: atom_id res chain seq x y z
N MET A 1 63.19 59.14 -9.97
CA MET A 1 61.77 59.44 -9.52
C MET A 1 61.02 58.17 -9.40
N ARG A 2 60.83 57.66 -8.16
CA ARG A 2 60.10 56.40 -7.87
C ARG A 2 58.67 56.79 -7.50
N LYS A 3 57.66 56.34 -8.30
CA LYS A 3 56.24 56.48 -7.98
C LYS A 3 55.82 55.36 -7.04
N LYS A 4 55.33 55.72 -5.83
CA LYS A 4 54.72 54.83 -4.87
C LYS A 4 53.26 54.65 -5.31
N TRP A 5 52.87 53.40 -5.48
CA TRP A 5 51.45 52.99 -5.60
C TRP A 5 50.89 52.71 -4.20
N VAL A 6 49.80 53.37 -3.85
CA VAL A 6 49.00 53.11 -2.64
C VAL A 6 47.86 52.18 -3.05
N SER A 7 47.89 50.98 -2.52
CA SER A 7 46.79 50.01 -2.72
C SER A 7 45.72 50.29 -1.63
N ILE A 8 44.55 50.68 -2.07
CA ILE A 8 43.36 50.76 -1.22
C ILE A 8 42.65 49.41 -1.28
N SER A 9 42.67 48.66 -0.15
CA SER A 9 41.88 47.44 0.02
C SER A 9 40.46 47.81 0.41
N ILE A 10 39.52 47.59 -0.50
CA ILE A 10 38.08 47.70 -0.22
C ILE A 10 37.67 46.37 0.41
N ILE A 11 37.35 46.37 1.70
CA ILE A 11 36.73 45.23 2.40
C ILE A 11 35.23 45.27 2.07
N THR A 12 34.83 44.39 1.18
CA THR A 12 33.41 44.15 0.88
C THR A 12 32.86 43.24 1.95
N ALA A 13 32.10 43.81 2.90
CA ALA A 13 31.33 43.05 3.88
C ALA A 13 30.17 42.34 3.14
N LEU A 14 30.30 41.03 2.90
CA LEU A 14 29.20 40.16 2.48
C LEU A 14 28.22 40.01 3.63
N LEU A 15 27.17 40.84 3.64
CA LEU A 15 25.98 40.60 4.41
C LEU A 15 25.31 39.34 3.85
N SER A 16 25.53 38.19 4.50
CA SER A 16 24.75 36.99 4.28
C SER A 16 23.33 37.24 4.81
N THR A 17 22.45 37.66 3.93
CA THR A 17 21.01 37.59 4.19
C THR A 17 20.65 36.13 4.24
N GLY A 18 20.65 35.56 5.43
CA GLY A 18 19.99 34.28 5.70
C GLY A 18 18.54 34.43 5.28
N ALA A 19 18.17 33.81 4.17
CA ALA A 19 16.77 33.65 3.81
C ALA A 19 16.11 32.84 4.92
N LEU A 20 15.49 33.52 5.85
CA LEU A 20 14.49 32.94 6.76
C LEU A 20 13.45 32.35 5.82
N ALA A 21 13.38 31.00 5.75
CA ALA A 21 12.27 30.32 5.14
C ALA A 21 11.00 30.86 5.81
N GLN A 22 10.29 31.73 5.13
CA GLN A 22 9.00 32.20 5.59
C GLN A 22 8.13 30.95 5.75
N ASN A 23 7.81 30.60 6.98
CA ASN A 23 6.77 29.64 7.29
C ASN A 23 5.46 30.21 6.73
N LYS A 24 5.17 29.88 5.49
CA LYS A 24 3.93 30.28 4.83
C LYS A 24 2.79 29.65 5.64
N GLU A 25 1.87 30.46 6.13
CA GLU A 25 0.66 29.97 6.81
C GLU A 25 -0.02 28.88 5.96
N PRO A 26 -0.47 27.79 6.60
CA PRO A 26 -1.16 26.71 5.88
C PRO A 26 -2.39 27.25 5.15
N THR A 27 -2.49 26.94 3.87
CA THR A 27 -3.66 27.32 3.08
C THR A 27 -4.92 26.59 3.60
N ARG A 28 -6.11 27.12 3.28
CA ARG A 28 -7.37 26.42 3.55
C ARG A 28 -7.37 25.02 2.97
N TYR A 29 -6.79 24.83 1.77
CA TYR A 29 -6.66 23.52 1.14
C TYR A 29 -5.71 22.58 1.91
N ASP A 30 -4.57 23.08 2.43
CA ASP A 30 -3.67 22.28 3.28
C ASP A 30 -4.38 21.81 4.55
N ARG A 31 -5.18 22.67 5.17
CA ARG A 31 -5.98 22.32 6.35
C ARG A 31 -7.05 21.28 6.00
N ALA A 32 -7.72 21.41 4.85
CA ALA A 32 -8.72 20.44 4.38
C ALA A 32 -8.08 19.07 4.10
N LEU A 33 -6.88 19.02 3.48
CA LEU A 33 -6.13 17.78 3.27
C LEU A 33 -5.70 17.15 4.60
N ALA A 34 -5.20 17.95 5.55
CA ALA A 34 -4.80 17.49 6.89
C ALA A 34 -5.98 16.90 7.66
N ALA A 35 -7.15 17.55 7.59
CA ALA A 35 -8.37 17.05 8.21
C ALA A 35 -8.85 15.75 7.56
N GLY A 36 -8.80 15.65 6.22
CA GLY A 36 -9.14 14.44 5.50
C GLY A 36 -8.19 13.28 5.85
N TYR A 37 -6.89 13.55 5.93
CA TYR A 37 -5.90 12.57 6.40
C TYR A 37 -6.24 12.09 7.81
N LYS A 38 -6.45 13.04 8.75
CA LYS A 38 -6.75 12.70 10.14
C LYS A 38 -8.03 11.88 10.28
N ALA A 39 -9.12 12.28 9.62
CA ALA A 39 -10.38 11.56 9.64
C ALA A 39 -10.23 10.13 9.11
N GLN A 40 -9.60 9.97 7.93
CA GLN A 40 -9.39 8.67 7.29
C GLN A 40 -8.54 7.74 8.16
N PHE A 41 -7.41 8.23 8.70
CA PHE A 41 -6.48 7.37 9.44
C PHE A 41 -6.97 7.04 10.85
N ILE A 42 -7.77 7.89 11.48
CA ILE A 42 -8.44 7.54 12.74
C ILE A 42 -9.50 6.47 12.46
N CYS A 43 -10.36 6.66 11.45
CA CYS A 43 -11.35 5.68 11.04
C CYS A 43 -10.71 4.32 10.78
N SER A 44 -9.71 4.27 9.89
CA SER A 44 -9.05 3.03 9.51
C SER A 44 -8.28 2.39 10.67
N GLY A 45 -7.60 3.19 11.49
CA GLY A 45 -6.87 2.69 12.65
C GLY A 45 -7.77 2.07 13.70
N LEU A 46 -8.95 2.67 13.96
CA LEU A 46 -9.93 2.13 14.90
C LEU A 46 -10.55 0.83 14.37
N TRP A 47 -11.14 0.85 13.18
CA TRP A 47 -12.04 -0.23 12.74
C TRP A 47 -11.43 -1.23 11.77
N ASN A 48 -10.41 -0.85 10.98
CA ASN A 48 -9.63 -1.82 10.19
C ASN A 48 -8.43 -2.34 10.98
N GLY A 49 -7.84 -1.48 11.83
CA GLY A 49 -6.62 -1.78 12.58
C GLY A 49 -6.84 -2.37 13.96
N GLY A 50 -8.02 -2.20 14.56
CA GLY A 50 -8.29 -2.60 15.94
C GLY A 50 -7.45 -1.84 16.98
N LYS A 51 -6.98 -0.61 16.65
CA LYS A 51 -6.04 0.16 17.46
C LYS A 51 -6.76 1.15 18.36
N SER A 52 -6.18 1.45 19.51
CA SER A 52 -6.63 2.56 20.34
C SER A 52 -6.34 3.91 19.66
N LEU A 53 -7.13 4.94 19.96
CA LEU A 53 -6.91 6.30 19.47
C LEU A 53 -5.51 6.83 19.85
N ALA A 54 -4.99 6.48 21.03
CA ALA A 54 -3.65 6.84 21.47
C ALA A 54 -2.58 6.22 20.56
N ASN A 55 -2.69 4.93 20.24
CA ASN A 55 -1.78 4.26 19.31
C ASN A 55 -1.87 4.84 17.90
N ILE A 56 -3.06 5.19 17.43
CA ILE A 56 -3.25 5.81 16.11
C ILE A 56 -2.54 7.17 16.06
N LYS A 57 -2.70 8.01 17.08
CA LYS A 57 -2.03 9.32 17.17
C LYS A 57 -0.52 9.19 17.11
N THR A 58 0.05 8.19 17.80
CA THR A 58 1.49 7.96 17.85
C THR A 58 2.02 7.34 16.54
N ASP A 59 1.31 6.37 16.00
CA ASP A 59 1.79 5.54 14.89
C ASP A 59 1.41 6.11 13.52
N GLU A 60 0.13 6.44 13.34
CA GLU A 60 -0.40 6.78 12.01
C GLU A 60 -0.36 8.29 11.72
N LEU A 61 -0.47 9.12 12.77
CA LEU A 61 -0.52 10.58 12.62
C LEU A 61 0.83 11.26 12.84
N THR A 62 1.91 10.51 13.10
CA THR A 62 3.29 11.04 13.22
C THR A 62 4.20 10.51 12.10
N GLY A 63 5.24 11.28 11.73
CA GLY A 63 6.17 10.91 10.66
C GLY A 63 5.51 10.84 9.28
N ILE A 64 4.48 11.62 9.07
CA ILE A 64 3.63 11.68 7.89
C ILE A 64 4.13 12.71 6.86
N TYR A 65 3.33 13.01 5.84
CA TYR A 65 3.65 13.99 4.79
C TYR A 65 3.97 15.37 5.38
N SER A 66 5.13 15.93 5.03
CA SER A 66 5.61 17.22 5.55
C SER A 66 4.62 18.37 5.36
N ARG A 67 3.83 18.34 4.28
CA ARG A 67 2.80 19.34 3.97
C ARG A 67 1.73 19.46 5.04
N ILE A 68 1.37 18.37 5.69
CA ILE A 68 0.27 18.30 6.67
C ILE A 68 0.72 17.95 8.08
N ALA A 69 1.99 17.56 8.27
CA ALA A 69 2.49 17.05 9.54
C ALA A 69 2.34 18.04 10.70
N ALA A 70 2.55 19.34 10.44
CA ALA A 70 2.39 20.40 11.45
C ALA A 70 0.91 20.78 11.71
N ILE A 71 0.01 20.45 10.77
CA ILE A 71 -1.40 20.83 10.84
C ILE A 71 -2.23 19.78 11.57
N VAL A 72 -2.00 18.50 11.26
CA VAL A 72 -2.79 17.37 11.79
C VAL A 72 -2.94 17.39 13.33
N PRO A 73 -1.90 17.67 14.14
CA PRO A 73 -2.04 17.72 15.59
C PRO A 73 -2.94 18.85 16.11
N LEU A 74 -3.09 19.94 15.33
CA LEU A 74 -3.87 21.11 15.70
C LEU A 74 -5.38 20.98 15.43
N LEU A 75 -5.78 19.94 14.70
CA LEU A 75 -7.18 19.72 14.34
C LEU A 75 -7.84 18.81 15.37
N ASN A 76 -9.11 19.05 15.66
CA ASN A 76 -9.90 18.23 16.58
C ASN A 76 -10.70 17.19 15.79
N GLU A 77 -10.64 15.94 16.26
CA GLU A 77 -11.46 14.83 15.77
C GLU A 77 -12.71 14.63 16.63
N GLU A 78 -13.78 14.24 15.98
CA GLU A 78 -15.01 13.74 16.59
C GLU A 78 -15.26 12.33 16.08
N VAL A 79 -15.30 11.36 16.99
CA VAL A 79 -15.48 9.94 16.68
C VAL A 79 -16.87 9.52 17.11
N ASP A 80 -17.66 9.03 16.16
CA ASP A 80 -18.94 8.39 16.40
C ASP A 80 -18.76 6.88 16.27
N GLU A 81 -18.68 6.19 17.41
CA GLU A 81 -18.47 4.73 17.46
C GLU A 81 -19.73 3.96 17.02
N THR A 82 -20.92 4.52 17.20
CA THR A 82 -22.19 3.89 16.84
C THR A 82 -22.35 3.83 15.33
N GLU A 83 -22.16 4.98 14.67
CA GLU A 83 -22.26 5.08 13.21
C GLU A 83 -20.93 4.79 12.50
N ARG A 84 -19.85 4.54 13.27
CA ARG A 84 -18.49 4.30 12.77
C ARG A 84 -18.03 5.37 11.80
N GLN A 85 -18.08 6.60 12.26
CA GLN A 85 -17.73 7.80 11.51
C GLN A 85 -16.70 8.64 12.27
N VAL A 86 -15.84 9.31 11.52
CA VAL A 86 -14.89 10.28 12.07
C VAL A 86 -15.02 11.60 11.34
N ARG A 87 -15.26 12.68 12.10
CA ARG A 87 -15.34 14.04 11.58
C ARG A 87 -14.15 14.84 12.07
N VAL A 88 -13.59 15.68 11.20
CA VAL A 88 -12.49 16.60 11.54
C VAL A 88 -12.75 17.95 10.92
N ARG A 89 -12.89 18.98 11.77
CA ARG A 89 -13.06 20.38 11.32
C ARG A 89 -11.73 20.96 10.86
N PHE A 90 -11.75 21.74 9.77
CA PHE A 90 -10.59 22.43 9.23
C PHE A 90 -10.82 23.96 9.08
N ALA A 91 -12.06 24.41 9.15
CA ALA A 91 -12.49 25.80 9.12
C ALA A 91 -13.89 25.94 9.76
N ASP A 92 -14.20 27.12 10.30
CA ASP A 92 -15.46 27.37 11.00
C ASP A 92 -16.65 27.53 10.02
N ASP A 93 -16.36 28.01 8.81
CA ASP A 93 -17.30 28.29 7.73
C ASP A 93 -17.42 27.14 6.71
N ALA A 94 -16.94 25.93 7.04
CA ALA A 94 -17.01 24.78 6.17
C ALA A 94 -17.48 23.52 6.91
N PRO A 95 -18.19 22.61 6.22
CA PRO A 95 -18.47 21.28 6.75
C PRO A 95 -17.16 20.56 7.11
N PRO A 96 -17.17 19.70 8.16
CA PRO A 96 -16.00 18.90 8.51
C PRO A 96 -15.65 17.91 7.39
N ARG A 97 -14.40 17.45 7.38
CA ARG A 97 -14.04 16.25 6.63
C ARG A 97 -14.60 15.03 7.35
N LEU A 98 -15.10 14.09 6.57
CA LEU A 98 -15.80 12.92 7.06
C LEU A 98 -15.17 11.65 6.48
N ALA A 99 -14.92 10.66 7.33
CA ALA A 99 -14.61 9.28 6.96
C ALA A 99 -15.67 8.34 7.55
N ILE A 100 -16.14 7.38 6.75
CA ILE A 100 -17.19 6.42 7.13
C ILE A 100 -16.64 5.02 6.93
N TRP A 101 -16.86 4.14 7.91
CA TRP A 101 -16.44 2.74 7.83
C TRP A 101 -17.55 1.84 7.25
N ASN A 102 -17.13 0.90 6.41
CA ASN A 102 -17.96 -0.18 5.86
C ASN A 102 -17.28 -1.53 6.12
N ARG A 103 -18.06 -2.55 6.44
CA ARG A 103 -17.55 -3.89 6.77
C ARG A 103 -16.72 -4.53 5.66
N LYS A 104 -17.06 -4.31 4.39
CA LYS A 104 -16.42 -4.97 3.25
C LYS A 104 -15.22 -4.19 2.71
N THR A 105 -15.30 -2.86 2.76
CA THR A 105 -14.32 -1.98 2.13
C THR A 105 -13.50 -1.16 3.13
N GLY A 106 -13.80 -1.23 4.43
CA GLY A 106 -13.13 -0.38 5.41
C GLY A 106 -13.58 1.07 5.33
N CYS A 107 -12.67 2.02 5.54
CA CYS A 107 -12.98 3.43 5.62
C CYS A 107 -12.94 4.14 4.26
N THR A 108 -13.93 4.98 4.01
CA THR A 108 -14.03 5.84 2.82
C THR A 108 -14.01 7.30 3.23
N SER A 109 -13.13 8.09 2.61
CA SER A 109 -13.10 9.56 2.76
C SER A 109 -14.15 10.20 1.87
N MET A 110 -15.12 10.86 2.48
CA MET A 110 -16.24 11.47 1.78
C MET A 110 -15.89 12.87 1.24
N PRO A 111 -16.54 13.32 0.16
CA PRO A 111 -16.46 14.71 -0.29
C PRO A 111 -16.89 15.70 0.79
N ILE A 112 -16.39 16.93 0.72
CA ILE A 112 -16.82 18.01 1.62
C ILE A 112 -18.30 18.30 1.39
N GLY A 113 -19.08 18.40 2.47
CA GLY A 113 -20.51 18.68 2.40
C GLY A 113 -21.39 17.44 2.20
N PHE A 114 -20.78 16.23 2.20
CA PHE A 114 -21.57 15.01 2.24
C PHE A 114 -22.30 14.90 3.58
N GLU A 115 -23.62 14.72 3.51
CA GLU A 115 -24.46 14.44 4.67
C GLU A 115 -24.50 12.94 4.93
N ALA A 116 -24.03 12.54 6.09
CA ALA A 116 -23.96 11.13 6.45
C ALA A 116 -25.38 10.55 6.59
N VAL A 117 -25.66 9.52 5.82
CA VAL A 117 -26.84 8.68 6.04
C VAL A 117 -26.56 7.80 7.26
N LYS A 118 -27.54 7.67 8.16
CA LYS A 118 -27.46 6.71 9.28
C LYS A 118 -27.36 5.30 8.72
N THR A 119 -26.22 4.66 8.94
CA THR A 119 -25.98 3.29 8.43
C THR A 119 -26.50 2.19 9.34
N GLY A 120 -27.45 2.48 10.19
CA GLY A 120 -28.11 1.64 11.20
C GLY A 120 -27.71 0.16 11.18
N GLY A 121 -26.83 -0.25 12.08
CA GLY A 121 -26.59 -1.66 12.31
C GLY A 121 -25.22 -1.97 12.93
N GLN A 122 -25.24 -2.51 14.15
CA GLN A 122 -24.05 -3.14 14.75
C GLN A 122 -23.64 -4.34 13.90
N VAL A 123 -22.52 -4.24 13.21
CA VAL A 123 -21.95 -5.37 12.50
C VAL A 123 -20.99 -6.10 13.45
N LYS A 124 -21.37 -7.30 13.92
CA LYS A 124 -20.45 -8.20 14.63
C LYS A 124 -19.28 -8.54 13.70
N LEU A 125 -18.05 -8.21 14.12
CA LEU A 125 -16.83 -8.65 13.45
C LEU A 125 -16.74 -10.18 13.54
N ALA A 126 -16.13 -10.80 12.51
CA ALA A 126 -16.07 -12.25 12.39
C ALA A 126 -15.09 -12.85 13.42
N GLU A 127 -15.58 -13.20 14.60
CA GLU A 127 -14.83 -13.98 15.60
C GLU A 127 -14.67 -15.45 15.19
N ALA A 128 -15.52 -15.95 14.29
CA ALA A 128 -15.62 -17.38 13.96
C ALA A 128 -14.41 -17.96 13.19
N PHE A 129 -13.58 -17.10 12.57
CA PHE A 129 -12.44 -17.58 11.76
C PHE A 129 -11.18 -17.86 12.58
N ASP A 130 -11.00 -17.22 13.73
CA ASP A 130 -9.77 -17.34 14.53
C ASP A 130 -9.55 -18.76 15.06
N GLN A 131 -10.61 -19.51 15.27
CA GLN A 131 -10.56 -20.88 15.80
C GLN A 131 -10.26 -21.94 14.73
N ARG A 132 -10.30 -21.61 13.44
CA ARG A 132 -9.91 -22.54 12.39
C ARG A 132 -8.40 -22.77 12.43
N LEU A 133 -7.97 -23.93 11.99
CA LEU A 133 -6.55 -24.26 11.86
C LEU A 133 -5.87 -23.35 10.83
N TRP A 134 -4.63 -23.01 11.11
CA TRP A 134 -3.78 -22.33 10.14
C TRP A 134 -3.63 -23.18 8.85
N PRO A 135 -3.66 -22.59 7.65
CA PRO A 135 -3.72 -21.15 7.39
C PRO A 135 -5.13 -20.56 7.21
N MET A 136 -6.21 -21.33 7.31
CA MET A 136 -7.59 -20.85 7.13
C MET A 136 -8.12 -20.06 8.34
N GLY A 137 -7.46 -20.16 9.48
CA GLY A 137 -7.66 -19.40 10.70
C GLY A 137 -6.33 -19.23 11.41
N ASP A 138 -6.37 -18.92 12.70
CA ASP A 138 -5.17 -18.59 13.48
C ASP A 138 -4.77 -19.66 14.49
N ALA A 139 -5.58 -20.72 14.66
CA ALA A 139 -5.29 -21.81 15.60
C ALA A 139 -4.14 -22.69 15.08
N SER A 140 -3.29 -23.15 16.01
CA SER A 140 -2.14 -24.05 15.71
C SER A 140 -1.25 -23.55 14.58
N ALA A 141 -1.04 -22.23 14.52
CA ALA A 141 -0.26 -21.59 13.45
C ALA A 141 1.25 -21.86 13.53
N THR A 142 1.76 -22.09 14.72
CA THR A 142 3.20 -22.24 14.97
C THR A 142 3.71 -23.63 14.63
N ALA A 143 5.01 -23.71 14.28
CA ALA A 143 5.70 -24.98 14.10
C ALA A 143 5.72 -25.79 15.40
N THR A 144 5.77 -27.11 15.28
CA THR A 144 5.86 -28.03 16.43
C THR A 144 7.19 -27.92 17.20
N LYS A 145 8.24 -27.42 16.53
CA LYS A 145 9.53 -27.14 17.15
C LYS A 145 9.65 -25.64 17.44
N PRO A 146 10.21 -25.25 18.59
CA PRO A 146 10.52 -23.85 18.86
C PRO A 146 11.50 -23.30 17.81
N PRO A 147 11.50 -21.97 17.55
CA PRO A 147 12.50 -21.35 16.69
C PRO A 147 13.92 -21.66 17.17
N SER A 148 14.87 -21.76 16.23
CA SER A 148 16.29 -21.87 16.59
C SER A 148 16.75 -20.62 17.37
N PRO A 149 17.78 -20.73 18.23
CA PRO A 149 18.35 -19.56 18.89
C PRO A 149 18.77 -18.46 17.90
N THR A 150 19.34 -18.83 16.76
CA THR A 150 19.72 -17.91 15.69
C THR A 150 18.50 -17.18 15.12
N LEU A 151 17.40 -17.88 14.86
CA LEU A 151 16.18 -17.28 14.30
C LEU A 151 15.52 -16.32 15.31
N ILE A 152 15.60 -16.65 16.61
CA ILE A 152 15.18 -15.74 17.69
C ILE A 152 16.03 -14.46 17.65
N GLU A 153 17.36 -14.60 17.60
CA GLU A 153 18.28 -13.47 17.55
C GLU A 153 18.05 -12.58 16.32
N ILE A 154 17.87 -13.18 15.12
CA ILE A 154 17.55 -12.46 13.89
C ILE A 154 16.27 -11.64 14.07
N SER A 155 15.23 -12.26 14.65
CA SER A 155 13.95 -11.60 14.89
C SER A 155 14.08 -10.48 15.93
N ASP A 156 14.86 -10.68 17.00
CA ASP A 156 15.11 -9.67 18.04
C ASP A 156 15.84 -8.45 17.49
N LYS A 157 16.86 -8.67 16.67
CA LYS A 157 17.60 -7.62 15.96
C LYS A 157 16.71 -6.76 15.07
N ALA A 158 15.60 -7.31 14.55
CA ALA A 158 14.66 -6.54 13.76
C ALA A 158 13.90 -5.48 14.57
N PHE A 159 13.86 -5.60 15.90
CA PHE A 159 13.18 -4.65 16.81
C PHE A 159 14.12 -3.70 17.55
N ASP A 160 15.44 -3.88 17.47
CA ASP A 160 16.42 -3.10 18.23
C ASP A 160 16.61 -1.66 17.72
N GLY A 161 16.08 -1.35 16.53
CA GLY A 161 16.22 -0.04 15.87
C GLY A 161 17.65 0.30 15.45
N ARG A 162 18.54 -0.69 15.30
CA ARG A 162 19.97 -0.52 14.98
C ARG A 162 20.44 -1.48 13.89
N SER A 163 20.29 -2.79 14.11
CA SER A 163 20.92 -3.87 13.32
C SER A 163 20.49 -3.86 11.85
N TYR A 164 19.22 -3.57 11.59
CA TYR A 164 18.67 -3.49 10.22
C TYR A 164 18.22 -2.08 9.86
N GLY A 165 18.93 -1.07 10.32
CA GLY A 165 18.69 0.33 9.98
C GLY A 165 18.48 1.23 11.20
N PRO A 166 19.34 2.28 11.35
CA PRO A 166 19.28 3.18 12.49
C PRO A 166 17.91 3.87 12.62
N GLY A 167 17.32 3.79 13.81
CA GLY A 167 16.05 4.42 14.13
C GLY A 167 14.82 3.77 13.48
N SER A 168 14.97 2.58 12.86
CA SER A 168 13.83 1.84 12.33
C SER A 168 12.84 1.45 13.45
N LYS A 169 11.55 1.46 13.12
CA LYS A 169 10.45 1.22 14.08
C LYS A 169 9.64 0.02 13.66
N THR A 170 10.11 -1.17 13.96
CA THR A 170 9.41 -2.43 13.66
C THR A 170 8.22 -2.61 14.58
N SER A 171 7.09 -3.02 14.02
CA SER A 171 5.87 -3.35 14.76
C SER A 171 5.53 -4.84 14.71
N ALA A 172 5.92 -5.55 13.65
CA ALA A 172 5.78 -7.00 13.55
C ALA A 172 6.85 -7.59 12.64
N VAL A 173 7.27 -8.81 12.97
CA VAL A 173 8.04 -9.72 12.10
C VAL A 173 7.35 -11.07 12.13
N LEU A 174 7.10 -11.64 10.96
CA LEU A 174 6.54 -12.98 10.79
C LEU A 174 7.36 -13.70 9.74
N ILE A 175 7.82 -14.92 10.06
CA ILE A 175 8.57 -15.78 9.16
C ILE A 175 7.80 -17.09 9.03
N ILE A 176 7.47 -17.45 7.79
CA ILE A 176 6.81 -18.70 7.44
C ILE A 176 7.80 -19.52 6.63
N HIS A 177 7.94 -20.80 6.98
CA HIS A 177 8.73 -21.78 6.25
C HIS A 177 7.92 -23.06 6.11
N GLN A 178 7.82 -23.60 4.89
CA GLN A 178 7.05 -24.81 4.58
C GLN A 178 5.62 -24.77 5.13
N GLY A 179 4.95 -23.61 4.93
CA GLY A 179 3.57 -23.40 5.32
C GLY A 179 3.35 -23.16 6.83
N LYS A 180 4.38 -23.23 7.68
CA LYS A 180 4.30 -23.05 9.14
C LYS A 180 4.94 -21.76 9.61
N ILE A 181 4.34 -21.10 10.59
CA ILE A 181 4.95 -19.95 11.25
C ILE A 181 6.11 -20.45 12.12
N VAL A 182 7.33 -20.09 11.75
CA VAL A 182 8.57 -20.49 12.47
C VAL A 182 9.11 -19.37 13.36
N SER A 183 8.71 -18.12 13.13
CA SER A 183 8.96 -16.99 14.02
C SER A 183 7.86 -15.96 13.87
N GLU A 184 7.34 -15.47 14.98
CA GLU A 184 6.32 -14.44 15.02
C GLU A 184 6.54 -13.55 16.22
N ARG A 185 6.68 -12.24 15.99
CA ARG A 185 6.93 -11.26 17.05
C ARG A 185 6.25 -9.94 16.75
N TYR A 186 5.70 -9.34 17.81
CA TYR A 186 5.01 -8.05 17.78
C TYR A 186 5.60 -7.09 18.80
N ARG A 187 5.56 -5.80 18.47
CA ARG A 187 5.87 -4.72 19.42
C ARG A 187 4.75 -4.63 20.46
N SER A 188 5.08 -4.16 21.67
CA SER A 188 4.08 -3.85 22.70
C SER A 188 2.92 -3.01 22.15
N GLY A 189 1.68 -3.39 22.47
CA GLY A 189 0.46 -2.78 21.95
C GLY A 189 0.08 -3.18 20.51
N HIS A 190 0.76 -4.21 19.96
CA HIS A 190 0.42 -4.87 18.70
C HIS A 190 0.36 -6.38 18.92
N ASP A 191 -0.48 -7.04 18.15
CA ASP A 191 -0.66 -8.49 18.17
C ASP A 191 -0.97 -9.03 16.75
N LEU A 192 -1.28 -10.31 16.66
CA LEU A 192 -1.61 -11.00 15.41
C LEU A 192 -2.86 -10.45 14.73
N HIS A 193 -3.74 -9.77 15.47
CA HIS A 193 -4.98 -9.17 14.96
C HIS A 193 -4.83 -7.68 14.59
N THR A 194 -3.70 -7.07 14.93
CA THR A 194 -3.47 -5.65 14.67
C THR A 194 -3.27 -5.39 13.19
N GLY A 195 -4.25 -4.75 12.56
CA GLY A 195 -4.18 -4.31 11.17
C GLY A 195 -3.33 -3.03 11.02
N GLN A 196 -2.54 -2.96 9.97
CA GLN A 196 -1.76 -1.78 9.60
C GLN A 196 -1.93 -1.47 8.12
N ARG A 197 -1.85 -0.19 7.75
CA ARG A 197 -1.81 0.20 6.35
C ARG A 197 -0.61 -0.42 5.64
N THR A 198 -0.85 -1.03 4.50
CA THR A 198 0.20 -1.71 3.72
C THR A 198 1.06 -0.76 2.91
N TRP A 199 0.59 0.48 2.72
CA TRP A 199 1.21 1.39 1.77
C TRP A 199 1.37 0.68 0.40
N SER A 200 2.52 0.82 -0.25
CA SER A 200 2.70 0.30 -1.60
C SER A 200 2.75 -1.24 -1.71
N VAL A 201 2.75 -2.02 -0.62
CA VAL A 201 2.47 -3.46 -0.70
C VAL A 201 1.06 -3.71 -1.25
N ALA A 202 0.15 -2.75 -1.13
CA ALA A 202 -1.15 -2.76 -1.80
C ALA A 202 -1.06 -2.99 -3.31
N LYS A 203 0.02 -2.56 -3.97
CA LYS A 203 0.22 -2.80 -5.40
C LYS A 203 0.41 -4.29 -5.71
N SER A 204 1.15 -4.99 -4.85
CA SER A 204 1.30 -6.44 -4.97
C SER A 204 -0.01 -7.17 -4.70
N ILE A 205 -0.81 -6.69 -3.73
CA ILE A 205 -2.17 -7.18 -3.50
C ILE A 205 -3.04 -6.92 -4.74
N ALA A 206 -2.97 -5.72 -5.33
CA ALA A 206 -3.69 -5.40 -6.57
C ALA A 206 -3.29 -6.31 -7.73
N GLY A 207 -1.99 -6.57 -7.92
CA GLY A 207 -1.49 -7.52 -8.92
C GLY A 207 -2.03 -8.94 -8.70
N THR A 208 -2.16 -9.38 -7.45
CA THR A 208 -2.78 -10.67 -7.12
C THR A 208 -4.27 -10.70 -7.44
N LEU A 209 -5.00 -9.62 -7.12
CA LEU A 209 -6.42 -9.48 -7.44
C LEU A 209 -6.67 -9.41 -8.96
N VAL A 210 -5.76 -8.81 -9.73
CA VAL A 210 -5.80 -8.86 -11.21
C VAL A 210 -5.60 -10.31 -11.68
N GLY A 211 -4.66 -11.06 -11.07
CA GLY A 211 -4.49 -12.49 -11.34
C GLY A 211 -5.76 -13.29 -11.06
N HIS A 212 -6.44 -12.99 -9.97
CA HIS A 212 -7.73 -13.62 -9.66
C HIS A 212 -8.81 -13.26 -10.69
N ALA A 213 -8.84 -12.01 -11.16
CA ALA A 213 -9.76 -11.61 -12.23
C ALA A 213 -9.46 -12.33 -13.54
N VAL A 214 -8.18 -12.52 -13.91
CA VAL A 214 -7.76 -13.30 -15.08
C VAL A 214 -8.17 -14.78 -14.95
N GLN A 215 -7.94 -15.39 -13.77
CA GLN A 215 -8.35 -16.76 -13.48
C GLN A 215 -9.84 -17.01 -13.70
N ASN A 216 -10.65 -16.00 -13.38
CA ASN A 216 -12.11 -16.06 -13.53
C ASN A 216 -12.61 -15.54 -14.91
N GLY A 217 -11.72 -15.30 -15.87
CA GLY A 217 -12.10 -14.82 -17.20
C GLY A 217 -12.65 -13.39 -17.24
N MET A 218 -12.45 -12.59 -16.16
CA MET A 218 -12.94 -11.24 -16.04
C MET A 218 -12.11 -10.23 -16.83
N ALA A 219 -10.80 -10.53 -17.02
CA ALA A 219 -9.86 -9.63 -17.67
C ALA A 219 -8.79 -10.38 -18.47
N ASP A 220 -8.26 -9.71 -19.51
CA ASP A 220 -7.04 -10.07 -20.22
C ASP A 220 -6.03 -8.95 -20.04
N VAL A 221 -4.87 -9.26 -19.43
CA VAL A 221 -3.85 -8.24 -19.12
C VAL A 221 -3.18 -7.67 -20.37
N HIS A 222 -3.19 -8.39 -21.49
CA HIS A 222 -2.59 -7.97 -22.75
C HIS A 222 -3.58 -7.22 -23.67
N ALA A 223 -4.87 -7.29 -23.38
CA ALA A 223 -5.89 -6.52 -24.10
C ALA A 223 -5.90 -5.05 -23.71
N PRO A 224 -6.41 -4.14 -24.56
CA PRO A 224 -6.62 -2.74 -24.25
C PRO A 224 -7.48 -2.52 -22.99
N ASN A 225 -7.22 -1.47 -22.25
CA ASN A 225 -7.80 -1.21 -20.91
C ASN A 225 -9.33 -1.03 -20.86
N ARG A 226 -9.96 -0.56 -21.93
CA ARG A 226 -11.40 -0.30 -22.01
C ARG A 226 -11.96 0.75 -21.04
N ILE A 227 -11.11 1.56 -20.41
CA ILE A 227 -11.55 2.66 -19.51
C ILE A 227 -12.40 3.65 -20.30
N PRO A 228 -13.68 3.92 -19.92
CA PRO A 228 -14.60 4.71 -20.74
C PRO A 228 -14.10 6.11 -21.08
N GLN A 229 -13.40 6.78 -20.16
CA GLN A 229 -12.86 8.12 -20.33
C GLN A 229 -11.85 8.22 -21.48
N TRP A 230 -11.23 7.11 -21.88
CA TRP A 230 -10.19 7.04 -22.90
C TRP A 230 -10.66 6.45 -24.24
N GLN A 231 -11.91 6.01 -24.34
CA GLN A 231 -12.46 5.42 -25.58
C GLN A 231 -12.92 6.48 -26.58
N LYS A 232 -12.29 7.66 -26.58
CA LYS A 232 -12.54 8.74 -27.55
C LYS A 232 -11.65 8.56 -28.77
N PHE A 233 -12.12 9.05 -29.91
CA PHE A 233 -11.33 9.04 -31.15
C PHE A 233 -9.96 9.70 -30.94
N ALA A 234 -8.90 9.05 -31.41
CA ALA A 234 -7.51 9.49 -31.33
C ALA A 234 -6.91 9.63 -29.91
N ASP A 235 -7.55 9.13 -28.86
CA ASP A 235 -6.93 9.08 -27.52
C ASP A 235 -5.98 7.89 -27.41
N GLY A 236 -4.66 8.15 -27.48
CA GLY A 236 -3.62 7.12 -27.39
C GLY A 236 -3.62 6.33 -26.07
N ARG A 237 -4.27 6.84 -25.03
CA ARG A 237 -4.39 6.15 -23.73
C ARG A 237 -5.27 4.91 -23.81
N ALA A 238 -6.16 4.82 -24.80
CA ALA A 238 -6.99 3.63 -25.06
C ALA A 238 -6.14 2.38 -25.36
N ALA A 239 -4.92 2.55 -25.88
CA ALA A 239 -4.02 1.46 -26.21
C ALA A 239 -3.22 0.91 -25.00
N ILE A 240 -3.22 1.59 -23.85
CA ILE A 240 -2.55 1.12 -22.65
C ILE A 240 -3.17 -0.20 -22.19
N THR A 241 -2.35 -1.23 -21.93
CA THR A 241 -2.80 -2.52 -21.43
C THR A 241 -2.71 -2.61 -19.90
N ILE A 242 -3.40 -3.56 -19.30
CA ILE A 242 -3.26 -3.84 -17.85
C ILE A 242 -1.83 -4.29 -17.53
N ASP A 243 -1.18 -5.07 -18.40
CA ASP A 243 0.22 -5.47 -18.24
C ASP A 243 1.14 -4.26 -18.10
N GLN A 244 1.00 -3.27 -18.97
CA GLN A 244 1.81 -2.04 -18.91
C GLN A 244 1.55 -1.23 -17.64
N LEU A 245 0.33 -1.23 -17.13
CA LEU A 245 -0.03 -0.58 -15.86
C LEU A 245 0.60 -1.33 -14.67
N LEU A 246 0.50 -2.67 -14.61
CA LEU A 246 1.12 -3.49 -13.57
C LEU A 246 2.64 -3.39 -13.56
N ARG A 247 3.27 -3.19 -14.74
CA ARG A 247 4.73 -3.03 -14.91
C ARG A 247 5.20 -1.59 -14.80
N MET A 248 4.32 -0.65 -14.39
CA MET A 248 4.68 0.76 -14.22
C MET A 248 5.24 1.40 -15.49
N SER A 249 4.68 1.06 -16.64
CA SER A 249 5.14 1.52 -17.96
C SER A 249 4.03 2.11 -18.83
N SER A 250 2.99 2.67 -18.21
CA SER A 250 1.85 3.28 -18.91
C SER A 250 2.21 4.45 -19.84
N GLY A 251 3.32 5.15 -19.60
CA GLY A 251 3.70 6.36 -20.31
C GLY A 251 2.98 7.63 -19.87
N LEU A 252 2.08 7.54 -18.88
CA LEU A 252 1.33 8.68 -18.35
C LEU A 252 2.22 9.63 -17.53
N PHE A 253 1.84 10.93 -17.54
CA PHE A 253 2.40 11.94 -16.65
C PHE A 253 1.79 11.82 -15.26
N SER A 254 2.28 10.90 -14.46
CA SER A 254 1.83 10.66 -13.09
C SER A 254 3.00 10.51 -12.12
N ASP A 255 2.73 10.54 -10.83
CA ASP A 255 3.72 10.48 -9.78
C ASP A 255 3.37 9.42 -8.74
N THR A 256 4.37 8.98 -7.95
CA THR A 256 4.20 7.95 -6.92
C THR A 256 3.41 8.47 -5.73
N ALA A 257 3.67 9.71 -5.33
CA ALA A 257 3.13 10.34 -4.13
C ALA A 257 3.10 11.86 -4.27
N GLY A 258 2.65 12.53 -3.22
CA GLY A 258 2.60 13.97 -3.15
C GLY A 258 1.36 14.56 -3.82
N ASN A 259 1.53 15.69 -4.46
CA ASN A 259 0.40 16.51 -4.91
C ASN A 259 -0.55 15.83 -5.90
N ARG A 260 -0.14 14.76 -6.57
CA ARG A 260 -0.94 14.09 -7.61
C ARG A 260 -1.89 13.04 -7.06
N THR A 261 -1.54 12.41 -5.94
CA THR A 261 -2.37 11.41 -5.27
C THR A 261 -3.01 11.92 -3.98
N ASP A 262 -2.51 13.02 -3.41
CA ASP A 262 -3.08 13.65 -2.21
C ASP A 262 -4.59 13.92 -2.31
N PRO A 263 -5.12 14.41 -3.46
CA PRO A 263 -6.57 14.61 -3.59
C PRO A 263 -7.40 13.34 -3.42
N ILE A 264 -6.88 12.18 -3.84
CA ILE A 264 -7.54 10.88 -3.66
C ILE A 264 -7.39 10.41 -2.22
N TYR A 265 -6.16 10.38 -1.69
CA TYR A 265 -5.89 9.78 -0.37
C TYR A 265 -6.42 10.60 0.80
N MET A 266 -6.54 11.91 0.64
CA MET A 266 -6.87 12.85 1.70
C MET A 266 -7.92 13.87 1.30
N GLY A 267 -8.10 14.11 0.00
CA GLY A 267 -8.92 15.19 -0.52
C GLY A 267 -10.39 14.84 -0.75
N GLY A 268 -10.76 13.55 -0.79
CA GLY A 268 -12.11 13.11 -1.12
C GLY A 268 -12.46 13.25 -2.61
N THR A 269 -11.45 13.32 -3.50
CA THR A 269 -11.62 13.26 -4.96
C THR A 269 -11.71 11.79 -5.39
N SER A 270 -12.51 11.49 -6.41
CA SER A 270 -12.62 10.13 -6.91
C SER A 270 -11.40 9.70 -7.75
N ILE A 271 -11.15 8.38 -7.74
CA ILE A 271 -10.12 7.78 -8.58
C ILE A 271 -10.42 8.00 -10.06
N SER A 272 -11.67 7.77 -10.47
CA SER A 272 -12.09 7.89 -11.86
C SER A 272 -11.85 9.29 -12.44
N GLU A 273 -12.09 10.35 -11.65
CA GLU A 273 -11.82 11.73 -12.06
C GLU A 273 -10.33 12.01 -12.16
N ARG A 274 -9.58 11.63 -11.11
CA ARG A 274 -8.20 12.05 -10.96
C ARG A 274 -7.22 11.24 -11.79
N THR A 275 -7.37 9.90 -11.81
CA THR A 275 -6.40 9.03 -12.47
C THR A 275 -6.50 9.07 -13.98
N THR A 276 -7.71 9.25 -14.52
CA THR A 276 -7.94 9.28 -15.95
C THR A 276 -7.63 10.61 -16.62
N SER A 277 -7.37 11.68 -15.85
CA SER A 277 -7.11 13.04 -16.37
C SER A 277 -5.66 13.27 -16.84
N TRP A 278 -4.73 12.36 -16.52
CA TRP A 278 -3.32 12.55 -16.85
C TRP A 278 -3.04 12.38 -18.34
N PRO A 279 -2.21 13.26 -18.94
CA PRO A 279 -1.82 13.15 -20.34
C PRO A 279 -0.80 12.02 -20.53
N LEU A 280 -0.81 11.46 -21.76
CA LEU A 280 0.27 10.57 -22.22
C LEU A 280 1.50 11.39 -22.61
N LEU A 281 2.67 11.05 -22.06
CA LEU A 281 3.94 11.71 -22.38
C LEU A 281 4.91 10.81 -23.14
N TYR A 282 4.76 9.50 -22.99
CA TYR A 282 5.61 8.50 -23.62
C TYR A 282 4.74 7.41 -24.22
N ALA A 283 5.26 6.74 -25.25
CA ALA A 283 4.57 5.56 -25.78
C ALA A 283 4.40 4.52 -24.65
N PRO A 284 3.19 3.92 -24.51
CA PRO A 284 2.96 2.84 -23.55
C PRO A 284 3.99 1.72 -23.72
N GLY A 285 4.52 1.20 -22.61
CA GLY A 285 5.56 0.17 -22.59
C GLY A 285 6.99 0.67 -22.82
N SER A 286 7.23 1.96 -23.10
CA SER A 286 8.56 2.46 -23.47
C SER A 286 9.43 2.91 -22.30
N ARG A 287 8.85 3.19 -21.13
CA ARG A 287 9.57 3.74 -19.98
C ARG A 287 8.99 3.27 -18.65
N PHE A 288 9.85 2.81 -17.75
CA PHE A 288 9.50 2.54 -16.36
C PHE A 288 9.31 3.85 -15.58
N ARG A 289 8.19 3.98 -14.89
CA ARG A 289 7.94 5.03 -13.92
C ARG A 289 7.03 4.52 -12.81
N TYR A 290 7.58 4.27 -11.64
CA TYR A 290 6.80 3.84 -10.49
C TYR A 290 5.73 4.87 -10.14
N ALA A 291 4.44 4.48 -10.22
CA ALA A 291 3.32 5.39 -10.06
C ALA A 291 2.15 4.74 -9.31
N ASN A 292 1.58 5.47 -8.33
CA ASN A 292 0.35 5.05 -7.67
C ASN A 292 -0.82 5.00 -8.66
N ASN A 293 -0.81 5.92 -9.59
CA ASN A 293 -1.85 6.08 -10.60
C ASN A 293 -2.04 4.81 -11.43
N ASP A 294 -0.95 4.18 -11.86
CA ASP A 294 -0.99 3.02 -12.75
C ASP A 294 -1.69 1.83 -12.09
N THR A 295 -1.46 1.60 -10.79
CA THR A 295 -2.16 0.53 -10.09
C THR A 295 -3.67 0.76 -9.98
N MET A 296 -4.08 1.99 -9.67
CA MET A 296 -5.51 2.32 -9.61
C MET A 296 -6.18 2.19 -10.98
N LEU A 297 -5.49 2.59 -12.04
CA LEU A 297 -5.95 2.42 -13.42
C LEU A 297 -6.00 0.95 -13.85
N ALA A 298 -5.08 0.09 -13.37
CA ALA A 298 -5.15 -1.34 -13.65
C ALA A 298 -6.46 -1.95 -13.13
N ILE A 299 -6.88 -1.56 -11.92
CA ILE A 299 -8.16 -2.02 -11.36
C ILE A 299 -9.35 -1.45 -12.12
N LEU A 300 -9.36 -0.16 -12.46
CA LEU A 300 -10.40 0.41 -13.32
C LEU A 300 -10.49 -0.28 -14.68
N ALA A 301 -9.34 -0.69 -15.25
CA ALA A 301 -9.29 -1.41 -16.52
C ALA A 301 -9.88 -2.83 -16.39
N VAL A 302 -9.59 -3.56 -15.32
CA VAL A 302 -10.23 -4.86 -15.02
C VAL A 302 -11.74 -4.72 -14.97
N GLN A 303 -12.23 -3.76 -14.19
CA GLN A 303 -13.66 -3.50 -14.07
C GLN A 303 -14.29 -3.11 -15.42
N ALA A 304 -13.58 -2.31 -16.23
CA ALA A 304 -14.07 -1.86 -17.54
C ALA A 304 -14.12 -3.02 -18.56
N GLN A 305 -13.09 -3.87 -18.60
CA GLN A 305 -13.09 -5.06 -19.47
C GLN A 305 -14.21 -6.03 -19.08
N TYR A 306 -14.38 -6.29 -17.78
CA TYR A 306 -15.45 -7.15 -17.29
C TYR A 306 -16.83 -6.67 -17.69
N ARG A 307 -17.15 -5.37 -17.47
CA ARG A 307 -18.44 -4.78 -17.85
C ARG A 307 -18.72 -4.85 -19.37
N GLN A 308 -17.68 -4.79 -20.19
CA GLN A 308 -17.83 -4.89 -21.64
C GLN A 308 -18.02 -6.33 -22.11
N ASN A 309 -17.33 -7.29 -21.50
CA ASN A 309 -17.36 -8.70 -21.88
C ASN A 309 -18.59 -9.43 -21.31
N SER A 310 -19.03 -9.04 -20.12
CA SER A 310 -20.28 -9.51 -19.57
C SER A 310 -21.43 -8.87 -20.35
N LYS A 311 -22.24 -9.69 -21.04
CA LYS A 311 -23.53 -9.27 -21.61
C LYS A 311 -24.56 -8.97 -20.52
N LEU A 312 -24.11 -8.56 -19.34
CA LEU A 312 -24.93 -8.28 -18.17
C LEU A 312 -25.86 -7.12 -18.48
N ASP A 313 -27.13 -7.35 -18.22
CA ASP A 313 -28.19 -6.38 -18.23
C ASP A 313 -27.75 -5.13 -17.45
N LYS A 314 -27.85 -3.97 -18.10
CA LYS A 314 -27.50 -2.67 -17.51
C LYS A 314 -28.30 -2.35 -16.23
N SER A 315 -29.38 -3.10 -15.96
CA SER A 315 -30.19 -2.97 -14.73
C SER A 315 -29.51 -3.53 -13.48
N THR A 316 -28.47 -4.39 -13.62
CA THR A 316 -27.64 -4.90 -12.51
C THR A 316 -26.33 -4.13 -12.36
N ALA A 317 -26.21 -2.96 -12.93
CA ALA A 317 -25.01 -2.10 -13.00
C ALA A 317 -24.45 -1.62 -11.63
N GLY A 318 -24.87 -2.19 -10.51
CA GLY A 318 -24.32 -1.97 -9.16
C GLY A 318 -23.65 -3.20 -8.55
N GLN A 319 -23.63 -4.36 -9.22
CA GLN A 319 -22.95 -5.56 -8.74
C GLN A 319 -21.72 -5.83 -9.59
N ASP A 320 -20.65 -5.12 -9.31
CA ASP A 320 -19.34 -5.40 -9.86
C ASP A 320 -18.82 -6.70 -9.23
N ASP A 321 -18.61 -7.76 -10.03
CA ASP A 321 -18.11 -9.04 -9.53
C ASP A 321 -16.63 -8.97 -9.13
N PHE A 322 -15.93 -7.85 -9.39
CA PHE A 322 -14.62 -7.58 -8.84
C PHE A 322 -14.76 -7.19 -7.37
N ARG A 323 -14.69 -8.19 -6.49
CA ARG A 323 -14.89 -8.04 -5.04
C ARG A 323 -13.65 -8.50 -4.27
N PRO A 324 -12.68 -7.63 -3.98
CA PRO A 324 -11.52 -7.96 -3.16
C PRO A 324 -11.87 -8.62 -1.83
N TYR A 325 -12.95 -8.20 -1.19
CA TYR A 325 -13.43 -8.80 0.06
C TYR A 325 -13.66 -10.31 -0.07
N ASP A 326 -14.34 -10.77 -1.13
CA ASP A 326 -14.65 -12.20 -1.31
C ASP A 326 -13.37 -13.02 -1.54
N PHE A 327 -12.41 -12.49 -2.31
CA PHE A 327 -11.09 -13.09 -2.46
C PHE A 327 -10.35 -13.19 -1.12
N PHE A 328 -10.35 -12.13 -0.32
CA PHE A 328 -9.71 -12.15 0.99
C PHE A 328 -10.34 -13.19 1.92
N GLN A 329 -11.68 -13.34 1.90
CA GLN A 329 -12.36 -14.36 2.70
C GLN A 329 -11.97 -15.78 2.26
N LYS A 330 -11.89 -16.05 0.95
CA LYS A 330 -11.45 -17.34 0.42
C LYS A 330 -10.02 -17.67 0.88
N LEU A 331 -9.14 -16.67 0.91
CA LEU A 331 -7.74 -16.84 1.31
C LEU A 331 -7.54 -16.89 2.83
N GLY A 332 -8.60 -16.67 3.62
CA GLY A 332 -8.53 -16.58 5.08
C GLY A 332 -7.96 -15.25 5.60
N MET A 333 -7.86 -14.23 4.74
CA MET A 333 -7.42 -12.87 5.09
C MET A 333 -8.58 -12.05 5.68
N THR A 334 -9.11 -12.50 6.81
CA THR A 334 -10.38 -12.03 7.37
C THR A 334 -10.31 -10.62 7.98
N ARG A 335 -9.09 -10.11 8.22
CA ARG A 335 -8.82 -8.76 8.73
C ARG A 335 -8.13 -7.87 7.69
N THR A 336 -8.47 -8.11 6.41
CA THR A 336 -7.93 -7.32 5.28
C THR A 336 -9.04 -6.50 4.65
N TYR A 337 -8.80 -5.20 4.53
CA TYR A 337 -9.74 -4.22 3.99
C TYR A 337 -9.07 -3.46 2.86
N ALA A 338 -9.63 -3.55 1.66
CA ALA A 338 -9.27 -2.71 0.52
C ALA A 338 -10.20 -1.49 0.49
N GLU A 339 -9.69 -0.33 0.89
CA GLU A 339 -10.49 0.88 1.00
C GLU A 339 -10.86 1.45 -0.38
N THR A 340 -12.01 2.11 -0.44
CA THR A 340 -12.54 2.72 -1.65
C THR A 340 -12.61 4.25 -1.53
N ASP A 341 -12.73 4.92 -2.67
CA ASP A 341 -13.25 6.28 -2.73
C ASP A 341 -14.78 6.28 -2.59
N TRP A 342 -15.38 7.46 -2.57
CA TRP A 342 -16.82 7.66 -2.42
C TRP A 342 -17.67 7.18 -3.60
N GLN A 343 -17.03 6.78 -4.71
CA GLN A 343 -17.66 6.15 -5.88
C GLN A 343 -17.38 4.64 -5.95
N ASP A 344 -16.98 4.03 -4.83
CA ASP A 344 -16.64 2.61 -4.70
C ASP A 344 -15.47 2.13 -5.58
N ASN A 345 -14.59 3.05 -6.06
CA ASN A 345 -13.37 2.64 -6.72
C ASN A 345 -12.29 2.31 -5.67
N TYR A 346 -11.60 1.17 -5.83
CA TYR A 346 -10.59 0.69 -4.88
C TYR A 346 -9.29 1.47 -4.94
N VAL A 347 -8.83 2.01 -3.82
CA VAL A 347 -7.56 2.76 -3.69
C VAL A 347 -6.39 1.78 -3.46
N LEU A 348 -6.27 0.79 -4.36
CA LEU A 348 -5.34 -0.34 -4.23
C LEU A 348 -3.86 0.00 -4.50
N SER A 349 -3.54 1.27 -4.66
CA SER A 349 -2.13 1.69 -4.72
C SER A 349 -1.49 1.82 -3.34
N SER A 350 -2.31 1.91 -2.24
CA SER A 350 -1.82 2.27 -0.92
C SER A 350 -2.79 2.01 0.25
N GLN A 351 -4.10 2.06 0.01
CA GLN A 351 -5.13 2.04 1.06
C GLN A 351 -5.66 0.62 1.30
N VAL A 352 -4.78 -0.30 1.62
CA VAL A 352 -5.14 -1.62 2.14
C VAL A 352 -4.67 -1.74 3.58
N TRP A 353 -5.54 -2.14 4.47
CA TRP A 353 -5.25 -2.45 5.85
C TRP A 353 -5.29 -3.95 6.04
N THR A 354 -4.27 -4.51 6.68
CA THR A 354 -4.15 -5.97 6.85
C THR A 354 -3.22 -6.32 8.00
N THR A 355 -3.36 -7.52 8.55
CA THR A 355 -2.47 -8.05 9.58
C THR A 355 -1.19 -8.63 8.98
N ALA A 356 -0.19 -8.96 9.82
CA ALA A 356 1.01 -9.66 9.37
C ALA A 356 0.67 -11.08 8.88
N ARG A 357 -0.22 -11.79 9.58
CA ARG A 357 -0.64 -13.15 9.19
C ARG A 357 -1.40 -13.17 7.88
N ASP A 358 -2.27 -12.18 7.63
CA ASP A 358 -2.99 -12.08 6.35
C ASP A 358 -2.02 -11.86 5.18
N LEU A 359 -1.00 -11.00 5.34
CA LEU A 359 0.07 -10.88 4.33
C LEU A 359 0.86 -12.19 4.16
N GLY A 360 1.06 -12.94 5.26
CA GLY A 360 1.67 -14.27 5.20
C GLY A 360 0.87 -15.23 4.32
N ARG A 361 -0.46 -15.25 4.45
CA ARG A 361 -1.37 -16.06 3.60
C ARG A 361 -1.23 -15.68 2.12
N LEU A 362 -1.15 -14.38 1.83
CA LEU A 362 -0.91 -13.91 0.47
C LEU A 362 0.42 -14.43 -0.09
N GLY A 363 1.50 -14.40 0.71
CA GLY A 363 2.80 -14.95 0.33
C GLY A 363 2.73 -16.46 0.07
N MET A 364 2.04 -17.21 0.93
CA MET A 364 1.86 -18.66 0.77
C MET A 364 1.05 -19.02 -0.48
N LEU A 365 0.09 -18.20 -0.92
CA LEU A 365 -0.62 -18.40 -2.18
C LEU A 365 0.35 -18.49 -3.36
N TYR A 366 1.39 -17.64 -3.39
CA TYR A 366 2.42 -17.67 -4.42
C TYR A 366 3.36 -18.88 -4.28
N LEU A 367 3.70 -19.29 -3.06
CA LEU A 367 4.47 -20.53 -2.85
C LEU A 367 3.73 -21.75 -3.37
N ASN A 368 2.41 -21.76 -3.26
CA ASN A 368 1.53 -22.83 -3.71
C ASN A 368 1.05 -22.68 -5.17
N ASN A 369 1.75 -21.93 -6.01
CA ASN A 369 1.40 -21.70 -7.43
C ASN A 369 -0.06 -21.29 -7.66
N GLY A 370 -0.60 -20.48 -6.75
CA GLY A 370 -1.96 -19.97 -6.83
C GLY A 370 -3.05 -20.90 -6.35
N ILE A 371 -2.71 -22.08 -5.86
CA ILE A 371 -3.66 -23.04 -5.29
C ILE A 371 -3.86 -22.73 -3.80
N TRP A 372 -5.13 -22.64 -3.38
CA TRP A 372 -5.50 -22.46 -2.00
C TRP A 372 -6.71 -23.30 -1.63
N ASN A 373 -6.57 -24.13 -0.59
CA ASN A 373 -7.62 -25.05 -0.16
C ASN A 373 -8.23 -25.88 -1.31
N GLY A 374 -7.38 -26.32 -2.25
CA GLY A 374 -7.78 -27.11 -3.42
C GLY A 374 -8.39 -26.31 -4.59
N GLU A 375 -8.53 -25.00 -4.46
CA GLU A 375 -9.03 -24.11 -5.53
C GLU A 375 -7.87 -23.33 -6.16
N GLN A 376 -7.85 -23.22 -7.51
CA GLN A 376 -6.91 -22.36 -8.23
C GLN A 376 -7.44 -20.91 -8.18
N LEU A 377 -6.89 -20.06 -7.29
CA LEU A 377 -7.34 -18.69 -7.09
C LEU A 377 -6.71 -17.68 -8.06
N ILE A 378 -5.47 -17.94 -8.51
CA ILE A 378 -4.78 -17.15 -9.54
C ILE A 378 -4.18 -18.13 -10.57
N PRO A 379 -3.92 -17.75 -11.83
CA PRO A 379 -3.38 -18.66 -12.85
C PRO A 379 -2.09 -19.36 -12.37
N GLU A 380 -1.89 -20.61 -12.74
CA GLU A 380 -0.72 -21.41 -12.35
C GLU A 380 0.61 -20.70 -12.67
N ASN A 381 0.70 -20.05 -13.83
CA ASN A 381 1.87 -19.30 -14.28
C ASN A 381 1.91 -17.84 -13.73
N TRP A 382 0.96 -17.44 -12.86
CA TRP A 382 0.90 -16.06 -12.39
C TRP A 382 2.10 -15.67 -11.53
N ARG A 383 2.65 -16.62 -10.75
CA ARG A 383 3.90 -16.40 -10.01
C ARG A 383 5.03 -16.01 -10.95
N GLU A 384 5.24 -16.77 -12.03
CA GLU A 384 6.23 -16.46 -13.04
C GLU A 384 5.98 -15.11 -13.69
N TYR A 385 4.73 -14.84 -14.09
CA TYR A 385 4.32 -13.57 -14.70
C TYR A 385 4.68 -12.34 -13.83
N VAL A 386 4.50 -12.42 -12.52
CA VAL A 386 4.79 -11.28 -11.63
C VAL A 386 6.25 -11.19 -11.20
N SER A 387 7.01 -12.27 -11.24
CA SER A 387 8.39 -12.33 -10.70
C SER A 387 9.49 -12.25 -11.77
N ILE A 388 9.13 -12.18 -13.06
CA ILE A 388 10.12 -12.02 -14.13
C ILE A 388 10.19 -10.56 -14.59
N PRO A 389 11.43 -9.99 -14.73
CA PRO A 389 11.60 -8.67 -15.32
C PRO A 389 11.18 -8.68 -16.78
N SER A 390 10.25 -7.82 -17.15
CA SER A 390 9.79 -7.65 -18.52
C SER A 390 9.56 -6.16 -18.80
N GLY A 391 9.89 -5.73 -20.01
CA GLY A 391 9.82 -4.33 -20.38
C GLY A 391 10.87 -3.45 -19.67
N PRO A 392 10.66 -2.12 -19.66
CA PRO A 392 11.58 -1.18 -19.04
C PRO A 392 11.74 -1.42 -17.54
N GLN A 393 12.97 -1.35 -17.05
CA GLN A 393 13.30 -1.59 -15.65
C GLN A 393 13.69 -0.30 -14.90
N PRO A 394 13.58 -0.28 -13.56
CA PRO A 394 14.05 0.85 -12.75
C PRO A 394 15.55 1.05 -12.91
N LYS A 395 15.99 2.32 -13.12
CA LYS A 395 17.40 2.67 -13.22
C LYS A 395 17.97 3.06 -11.87
N GLY A 396 19.26 2.72 -11.63
CA GLY A 396 19.99 3.11 -10.41
C GLY A 396 19.45 2.46 -9.11
N ARG A 397 18.90 1.27 -9.20
CA ARG A 397 18.44 0.46 -8.07
C ARG A 397 18.96 -0.97 -8.22
N ASN A 398 19.20 -1.63 -7.08
CA ASN A 398 19.61 -3.04 -7.04
C ASN A 398 18.42 -4.00 -7.23
N PHE A 399 17.20 -3.48 -7.36
CA PHE A 399 15.99 -4.28 -7.50
C PHE A 399 15.39 -4.08 -8.89
N GLY A 400 15.06 -5.18 -9.56
CA GLY A 400 14.21 -5.18 -10.73
C GLY A 400 12.73 -4.99 -10.37
N TYR A 401 11.87 -4.93 -11.39
CA TYR A 401 10.42 -4.84 -11.22
C TYR A 401 9.72 -5.80 -12.18
N GLY A 402 8.85 -6.63 -11.64
CA GLY A 402 7.96 -7.51 -12.38
C GLY A 402 6.61 -6.85 -12.64
N ALA A 403 5.52 -7.61 -12.49
CA ALA A 403 4.17 -7.05 -12.52
C ALA A 403 3.69 -6.81 -11.08
N SER A 404 3.79 -5.55 -10.61
CA SER A 404 3.42 -5.08 -9.25
C SER A 404 4.27 -5.64 -8.09
N PHE A 405 5.41 -6.27 -8.39
CA PHE A 405 6.37 -6.75 -7.40
C PHE A 405 7.78 -6.25 -7.71
N TRP A 406 8.53 -5.95 -6.67
CA TRP A 406 9.97 -5.72 -6.73
C TRP A 406 10.70 -7.06 -6.82
N LEU A 407 11.79 -7.11 -7.57
CA LEU A 407 12.59 -8.33 -7.75
C LEU A 407 13.92 -8.17 -7.02
N MET A 408 14.24 -9.09 -6.12
CA MET A 408 15.50 -9.12 -5.38
C MET A 408 16.56 -10.01 -6.09
N ASN A 409 16.38 -10.24 -7.37
CA ASN A 409 17.15 -11.13 -8.22
C ASN A 409 18.61 -10.71 -8.47
N GLN A 410 18.99 -9.49 -8.04
CA GLN A 410 20.37 -8.98 -8.12
C GLN A 410 20.99 -8.82 -6.72
N SER A 411 20.29 -9.20 -5.65
CA SER A 411 20.77 -9.09 -4.28
C SER A 411 21.68 -10.26 -3.93
N GLU A 412 22.97 -9.98 -3.71
CA GLU A 412 23.94 -11.01 -3.33
C GLU A 412 23.54 -11.74 -2.04
N GLY A 413 23.64 -13.07 -2.04
CA GLY A 413 23.27 -13.91 -0.89
C GLY A 413 21.78 -14.19 -0.73
N ILE A 414 20.95 -13.68 -1.64
CA ILE A 414 19.49 -13.93 -1.72
C ILE A 414 19.21 -14.76 -2.98
N PRO A 415 18.34 -15.80 -2.94
CA PRO A 415 17.97 -16.54 -4.13
C PRO A 415 17.40 -15.64 -5.23
N ALA A 416 17.78 -15.92 -6.48
CA ALA A 416 17.44 -15.07 -7.63
C ALA A 416 15.93 -15.06 -7.95
N ASP A 417 15.16 -16.04 -7.49
CA ASP A 417 13.72 -16.15 -7.63
C ASP A 417 12.93 -15.35 -6.57
N THR A 418 13.63 -14.61 -5.71
CA THR A 418 13.02 -13.79 -4.65
C THR A 418 12.33 -12.57 -5.21
N PHE A 419 11.07 -12.40 -4.88
CA PHE A 419 10.29 -11.21 -5.21
C PHE A 419 9.53 -10.66 -4.00
N ALA A 420 9.15 -9.39 -4.04
CA ALA A 420 8.68 -8.72 -2.85
C ALA A 420 7.70 -7.57 -3.10
N GLY A 421 6.79 -7.36 -2.18
CA GLY A 421 6.03 -6.14 -2.02
C GLY A 421 6.73 -5.18 -1.07
N PHE A 422 7.04 -3.95 -1.53
CA PHE A 422 7.64 -2.89 -0.70
C PHE A 422 6.66 -1.75 -0.49
N GLY A 423 6.47 -1.36 0.76
CA GLY A 423 5.61 -0.25 1.16
C GLY A 423 6.34 0.79 2.00
N ASN A 424 5.85 2.03 1.89
CA ASN A 424 6.36 3.12 2.72
C ASN A 424 6.30 2.75 4.21
N ARG A 425 7.12 3.42 5.01
CA ARG A 425 7.22 3.21 6.46
C ARG A 425 7.63 1.78 6.86
N GLY A 426 8.31 1.06 5.95
CA GLY A 426 8.86 -0.26 6.21
C GLY A 426 7.82 -1.38 6.23
N GLN A 427 6.90 -1.38 5.30
CA GLN A 427 6.01 -2.52 5.05
C GLN A 427 6.66 -3.42 4.02
N TYR A 428 6.89 -4.69 4.37
CA TYR A 428 7.54 -5.65 3.48
C TYR A 428 6.81 -6.99 3.51
N LEU A 429 6.64 -7.55 2.31
CA LEU A 429 6.27 -8.93 2.04
C LEU A 429 7.37 -9.48 1.12
N VAL A 430 8.19 -10.42 1.59
CA VAL A 430 9.23 -11.08 0.79
C VAL A 430 8.83 -12.55 0.60
N ILE A 431 8.96 -13.05 -0.62
CA ILE A 431 8.59 -14.41 -1.02
C ILE A 431 9.80 -15.03 -1.69
N ILE A 432 10.23 -16.20 -1.19
CA ILE A 432 11.40 -16.95 -1.67
C ILE A 432 10.94 -18.36 -2.09
N PRO A 433 10.52 -18.56 -3.34
CA PRO A 433 9.94 -19.84 -3.77
C PRO A 433 10.88 -21.02 -3.62
N SER A 434 12.16 -20.88 -4.01
CA SER A 434 13.15 -21.96 -3.93
C SER A 434 13.45 -22.47 -2.52
N MET A 435 13.06 -21.69 -1.49
CA MET A 435 13.27 -22.05 -0.08
C MET A 435 11.95 -22.27 0.67
N ASP A 436 10.81 -22.10 0.02
CA ASP A 436 9.48 -22.17 0.64
C ASP A 436 9.35 -21.22 1.86
N ILE A 437 9.85 -19.98 1.71
CA ILE A 437 9.90 -18.95 2.77
C ILE A 437 9.04 -17.74 2.41
N VAL A 438 8.26 -17.25 3.39
CA VAL A 438 7.63 -15.92 3.37
C VAL A 438 8.14 -15.13 4.58
N ILE A 439 8.56 -13.88 4.34
CA ILE A 439 9.00 -12.95 5.38
C ILE A 439 8.10 -11.73 5.35
N ILE A 440 7.49 -11.41 6.48
CA ILE A 440 6.72 -10.20 6.69
C ILE A 440 7.44 -9.32 7.70
N ARG A 441 7.66 -8.06 7.33
CA ARG A 441 8.04 -7.03 8.30
C ARG A 441 7.08 -5.87 8.21
N ARG A 442 6.51 -5.46 9.34
CA ARG A 442 5.67 -4.28 9.47
C ARG A 442 6.39 -3.21 10.29
N GLY A 443 6.12 -1.94 10.02
CA GLY A 443 6.78 -0.87 10.76
C GLY A 443 6.15 0.51 10.60
N TYR A 444 6.76 1.46 11.32
CA TYR A 444 6.43 2.89 11.31
C TYR A 444 7.68 3.75 11.06
N ASP A 445 8.55 3.29 10.18
CA ASP A 445 9.75 4.02 9.79
C ASP A 445 9.38 5.42 9.27
N THR A 446 10.27 6.36 9.46
CA THR A 446 10.11 7.74 8.98
C THR A 446 10.88 7.95 7.67
N ARG A 447 10.86 9.16 7.12
CA ARG A 447 11.64 9.49 5.92
C ARG A 447 13.15 9.37 6.12
N THR A 448 13.62 9.52 7.36
CA THR A 448 15.04 9.50 7.75
C THR A 448 15.48 8.16 8.33
N THR A 449 14.55 7.24 8.59
CA THR A 449 14.83 5.93 9.17
C THR A 449 14.32 4.87 8.21
N ARG A 450 15.21 4.07 7.64
CA ARG A 450 14.85 3.03 6.69
C ARG A 450 15.35 1.67 7.18
N PHE A 451 14.43 0.72 7.29
CA PHE A 451 14.78 -0.66 7.58
C PHE A 451 15.45 -1.33 6.38
N ASP A 452 16.52 -2.04 6.62
CA ASP A 452 17.25 -2.83 5.63
C ASP A 452 16.63 -4.24 5.52
N ILE A 453 15.65 -4.37 4.65
CA ILE A 453 14.97 -5.65 4.40
C ILE A 453 15.90 -6.65 3.70
N GLU A 454 16.88 -6.17 2.93
CA GLU A 454 17.85 -7.03 2.27
C GLU A 454 18.74 -7.73 3.28
N ALA A 455 19.27 -7.00 4.27
CA ALA A 455 20.07 -7.58 5.36
C ALA A 455 19.27 -8.58 6.21
N LEU A 456 18.00 -8.27 6.55
CA LEU A 456 17.14 -9.24 7.25
C LEU A 456 16.91 -10.50 6.41
N THR A 457 16.61 -10.35 5.12
CA THR A 457 16.38 -11.48 4.22
C THR A 457 17.62 -12.37 4.11
N LYS A 458 18.81 -11.78 3.95
CA LYS A 458 20.09 -12.50 3.93
C LYS A 458 20.33 -13.33 5.20
N ALA A 459 20.09 -12.73 6.36
CA ALA A 459 20.24 -13.43 7.64
C ALA A 459 19.31 -14.65 7.76
N ILE A 460 18.04 -14.50 7.35
CA ILE A 460 17.06 -15.60 7.33
C ILE A 460 17.47 -16.67 6.32
N VAL A 461 17.86 -16.29 5.11
CA VAL A 461 18.35 -17.24 4.08
C VAL A 461 19.55 -18.03 4.56
N ALA A 462 20.48 -17.41 5.26
CA ALA A 462 21.67 -18.09 5.81
C ALA A 462 21.28 -19.12 6.86
N GLU A 463 20.33 -18.82 7.75
CA GLU A 463 19.83 -19.75 8.78
C GLU A 463 19.22 -21.03 8.18
N PHE A 464 18.45 -20.90 7.09
CA PHE A 464 17.80 -22.06 6.45
C PHE A 464 18.67 -22.78 5.40
N LYS A 465 19.88 -22.31 5.12
CA LYS A 465 20.87 -23.02 4.31
C LYS A 465 21.84 -23.86 5.15
N SER A 466 21.98 -23.56 6.46
CA SER A 466 22.77 -24.31 7.43
C SER A 466 22.04 -25.58 7.89
#